data_fa8a93097cce1523a56174e573eef8b5
#
_entry.id   fa8a93097cce1523a56174e573eef8b5
#
_cell.length_a   1.000
_cell.length_b   1.000
_cell.length_c   1.000
_cell.angle_alpha   90.00
_cell.angle_beta   90.00
_cell.angle_gamma   90.00
#
_symmetry.space_group_name_H-M   'P 1'
#
loop_
_entity.id
_entity.type
_entity.pdbx_description
1 polymer ?
#
loop_
_entity_poly.entity_id
_entity_poly.type
_entity_poly.pdbx_seq_one_letter_code
_entity_poly.pdbx_strand_id
1 'polypeptide(L)'
;LLGNGDLTVQMPTYMSKATSTSDDYACFAVPSGLLQNRTIKSIEIIPGNREIVHHCLVYLDPTSIEQTDTLGGNCASPNNGTTKLITGYTPGATPMILPSADPLKLGLDIGPGSSIYFAMHYPMGSYGLYDSTKVILHFYPVGTTNVRQISAGPLLADYNFSLAANQVTQLNAFFPGAGGATLPTNSSVLSVFPPMHLIGTNIKAYAYKAGADTIKFVNIPKWDFMWQDFYFFKHLQKVPTGYKLKSEGTYDNTVNNPNNPNNPPQTIYSGF
;
A
#
# COMPACT_ATOMS: atom_id res chain seq x y z
N LEU A 1 16.73 5.43 10.88
CA LEU A 1 16.48 4.24 11.71
C LEU A 1 15.93 4.67 13.07
N LEU A 2 14.85 4.01 13.51
CA LEU A 2 14.17 4.31 14.79
C LEU A 2 14.85 3.65 16.01
N GLY A 3 15.98 2.96 15.80
CA GLY A 3 16.68 2.20 16.84
C GLY A 3 16.13 0.77 17.01
N ASN A 4 16.46 0.13 18.13
CA ASN A 4 15.98 -1.21 18.42
C ASN A 4 14.47 -1.20 18.63
N GLY A 5 13.74 -2.00 17.84
CA GLY A 5 12.29 -2.14 17.99
C GLY A 5 11.88 -3.11 19.10
N ASP A 6 10.59 -3.13 19.37
CA ASP A 6 10.01 -4.08 20.34
C ASP A 6 9.86 -5.49 19.74
N LEU A 7 9.66 -5.57 18.41
CA LEU A 7 9.52 -6.83 17.66
C LEU A 7 10.10 -6.67 16.27
N THR A 8 10.92 -7.63 15.87
CA THR A 8 11.41 -7.77 14.50
C THR A 8 10.79 -9.00 13.87
N VAL A 9 10.11 -8.81 12.73
CA VAL A 9 9.59 -9.88 11.88
C VAL A 9 10.40 -9.87 10.60
N GLN A 10 11.07 -10.96 10.29
CA GLN A 10 11.98 -11.07 9.14
C GLN A 10 11.52 -12.20 8.22
N MET A 11 11.41 -11.90 6.92
CA MET A 11 11.15 -12.93 5.93
C MET A 11 12.34 -13.91 5.82
N PRO A 12 12.11 -15.16 5.39
CA PRO A 12 13.20 -16.07 5.06
C PRO A 12 14.11 -15.47 3.99
N THR A 13 15.40 -15.83 4.02
CA THR A 13 16.32 -15.45 2.94
C THR A 13 15.78 -16.00 1.62
N TYR A 14 15.63 -15.12 0.65
CA TYR A 14 15.08 -15.42 -0.66
C TYR A 14 16.06 -15.01 -1.76
N MET A 15 16.19 -15.84 -2.76
CA MET A 15 16.97 -15.58 -3.96
C MET A 15 16.02 -15.11 -5.07
N SER A 16 16.24 -13.91 -5.59
CA SER A 16 15.44 -13.38 -6.69
C SER A 16 15.50 -14.28 -7.92
N LYS A 17 14.34 -14.52 -8.52
CA LYS A 17 14.14 -15.27 -9.75
C LYS A 17 13.85 -14.35 -10.96
N ALA A 18 13.95 -13.02 -10.78
CA ALA A 18 13.80 -12.07 -11.87
C ALA A 18 14.78 -12.40 -13.01
N THR A 19 14.29 -12.29 -14.24
CA THR A 19 15.12 -12.53 -15.43
C THR A 19 15.62 -11.23 -16.05
N SER A 20 16.24 -11.28 -17.21
CA SER A 20 16.57 -10.07 -17.99
C SER A 20 15.35 -9.41 -18.63
N THR A 21 14.18 -10.08 -18.62
CA THR A 21 12.96 -9.63 -19.31
C THR A 21 11.72 -9.68 -18.44
N SER A 22 11.80 -10.11 -17.18
CA SER A 22 10.68 -10.15 -16.25
C SER A 22 11.10 -9.87 -14.83
N ASP A 23 10.28 -9.12 -14.14
CA ASP A 23 10.37 -8.91 -12.71
C ASP A 23 10.01 -10.19 -11.94
N ASP A 24 10.37 -10.23 -10.67
CA ASP A 24 9.97 -11.29 -9.76
C ASP A 24 9.14 -10.73 -8.61
N TYR A 25 8.00 -11.35 -8.38
CA TYR A 25 7.09 -11.04 -7.28
C TYR A 25 7.00 -12.24 -6.36
N ALA A 26 7.35 -12.06 -5.09
CA ALA A 26 7.33 -13.11 -4.10
C ALA A 26 6.66 -12.62 -2.81
N CYS A 27 5.86 -13.47 -2.20
CA CYS A 27 5.11 -13.13 -1.00
C CYS A 27 5.46 -14.06 0.16
N PHE A 28 5.58 -13.49 1.36
CA PHE A 28 5.96 -14.22 2.56
C PHE A 28 5.00 -13.93 3.70
N ALA A 29 4.32 -14.96 4.20
CA ALA A 29 3.53 -14.91 5.41
C ALA A 29 4.42 -15.31 6.59
N VAL A 30 4.72 -14.37 7.47
CA VAL A 30 5.62 -14.60 8.62
C VAL A 30 4.85 -14.38 9.91
N PRO A 31 4.68 -15.40 10.75
CA PRO A 31 4.00 -15.26 12.04
C PRO A 31 4.64 -14.18 12.91
N SER A 32 3.81 -13.38 13.57
CA SER A 32 4.30 -12.34 14.49
C SER A 32 4.95 -12.89 15.74
N GLY A 33 4.57 -14.10 16.16
CA GLY A 33 5.04 -14.71 17.41
C GLY A 33 4.54 -14.03 18.69
N LEU A 34 3.60 -13.09 18.57
CA LEU A 34 3.04 -12.39 19.74
C LEU A 34 2.22 -13.34 20.62
N LEU A 35 2.40 -13.22 21.92
CA LEU A 35 1.67 -13.97 22.93
C LEU A 35 0.50 -13.18 23.55
N GLN A 36 0.44 -11.88 23.30
CA GLN A 36 -0.59 -10.97 23.79
C GLN A 36 -0.85 -9.84 22.80
N ASN A 37 -1.99 -9.21 22.94
CA ASN A 37 -2.32 -8.04 22.12
C ASN A 37 -1.34 -6.89 22.38
N ARG A 38 -0.91 -6.25 21.33
CA ARG A 38 -0.04 -5.07 21.34
C ARG A 38 -0.62 -4.03 20.39
N THR A 39 -0.28 -2.78 20.62
CA THR A 39 -0.68 -1.67 19.74
C THR A 39 0.57 -1.03 19.13
N ILE A 40 0.68 -1.10 17.81
CA ILE A 40 1.78 -0.56 17.01
C ILE A 40 1.65 0.97 16.98
N LYS A 41 2.74 1.68 17.25
CA LYS A 41 2.87 3.14 17.10
C LYS A 41 3.80 3.55 15.96
N SER A 42 4.72 2.69 15.54
CA SER A 42 5.54 2.92 14.35
C SER A 42 6.01 1.61 13.73
N ILE A 43 6.27 1.66 12.43
CA ILE A 43 6.74 0.53 11.60
C ILE A 43 7.91 1.02 10.76
N GLU A 44 9.00 0.28 10.78
CA GLU A 44 10.16 0.48 9.93
C GLU A 44 10.39 -0.76 9.08
N ILE A 45 10.58 -0.57 7.77
CA ILE A 45 10.91 -1.65 6.84
C ILE A 45 12.38 -1.50 6.48
N ILE A 46 13.15 -2.55 6.66
CA ILE A 46 14.58 -2.57 6.34
C ILE A 46 14.82 -3.66 5.30
N PRO A 47 15.06 -3.27 4.03
CA PRO A 47 15.48 -4.21 3.01
C PRO A 47 16.78 -4.92 3.43
N GLY A 48 16.83 -6.23 3.21
CA GLY A 48 18.06 -6.99 3.37
C GLY A 48 19.07 -6.65 2.27
N ASN A 49 18.55 -6.38 1.07
CA ASN A 49 19.36 -5.94 -0.07
C ASN A 49 18.69 -4.76 -0.78
N ARG A 50 19.22 -3.55 -0.56
CA ARG A 50 18.69 -2.31 -1.13
C ARG A 50 18.91 -2.17 -2.64
N GLU A 51 19.78 -2.96 -3.22
CA GLU A 51 20.07 -2.90 -4.66
C GLU A 51 18.98 -3.57 -5.48
N ILE A 52 18.28 -4.57 -4.89
CA ILE A 52 17.30 -5.39 -5.61
C ILE A 52 15.87 -5.26 -5.07
N VAL A 53 15.64 -4.68 -3.92
CA VAL A 53 14.27 -4.46 -3.42
C VAL A 53 13.72 -3.18 -4.04
N HIS A 54 12.92 -3.34 -5.10
CA HIS A 54 12.23 -2.22 -5.75
C HIS A 54 11.13 -1.67 -4.85
N HIS A 55 10.26 -2.54 -4.32
CA HIS A 55 9.35 -2.19 -3.23
C HIS A 55 8.97 -3.42 -2.41
N CYS A 56 8.51 -3.14 -1.20
CA CYS A 56 7.91 -4.12 -0.30
C CYS A 56 6.60 -3.53 0.23
N LEU A 57 5.48 -4.17 -0.06
CA LEU A 57 4.21 -3.85 0.59
C LEU A 57 4.05 -4.75 1.81
N VAL A 58 3.67 -4.14 2.94
CA VAL A 58 3.52 -4.82 4.22
C VAL A 58 2.06 -4.84 4.63
N TYR A 59 1.55 -6.05 4.81
CA TYR A 59 0.17 -6.28 5.25
C TYR A 59 0.16 -6.87 6.65
N LEU A 60 -0.88 -6.56 7.39
CA LEU A 60 -1.22 -7.22 8.64
C LEU A 60 -2.33 -8.26 8.37
N ASP A 61 -2.02 -9.51 8.59
CA ASP A 61 -2.97 -10.62 8.56
C ASP A 61 -3.29 -11.03 10.00
N PRO A 62 -4.47 -10.66 10.53
CA PRO A 62 -4.84 -10.95 11.92
C PRO A 62 -5.16 -12.43 12.17
N THR A 63 -5.33 -13.21 11.13
CA THR A 63 -5.79 -14.61 11.18
C THR A 63 -4.77 -15.62 10.70
N SER A 64 -3.63 -15.16 10.17
CA SER A 64 -2.55 -15.99 9.58
C SER A 64 -3.06 -16.98 8.51
N ILE A 65 -4.02 -16.55 7.69
CA ILE A 65 -4.55 -17.39 6.60
C ILE A 65 -3.80 -17.22 5.29
N GLU A 66 -3.07 -16.12 5.15
CA GLU A 66 -2.22 -15.90 3.99
C GLU A 66 -1.07 -16.91 3.96
N GLN A 67 -0.69 -17.32 2.76
CA GLN A 67 0.37 -18.29 2.56
C GLN A 67 1.56 -17.65 1.85
N THR A 68 2.75 -18.17 2.14
CA THR A 68 3.95 -17.82 1.40
C THR A 68 3.83 -18.35 -0.04
N ASP A 69 4.05 -17.46 -1.01
CA ASP A 69 4.09 -17.80 -2.43
C ASP A 69 5.38 -17.27 -3.05
N THR A 70 6.22 -18.18 -3.49
CA THR A 70 7.52 -17.91 -4.13
C THR A 70 7.68 -18.64 -5.46
N LEU A 71 6.58 -19.13 -6.04
CA LEU A 71 6.63 -19.93 -7.27
C LEU A 71 6.95 -19.09 -8.51
N GLY A 72 6.97 -17.76 -8.36
CA GLY A 72 7.14 -16.81 -9.45
C GLY A 72 5.82 -16.46 -10.12
N GLY A 73 5.76 -15.30 -10.74
CA GLY A 73 4.52 -14.70 -11.21
C GLY A 73 3.97 -13.70 -10.19
N ASN A 74 2.73 -13.29 -10.33
CA ASN A 74 2.12 -12.37 -9.39
C ASN A 74 1.70 -13.14 -8.14
N CYS A 75 2.43 -13.00 -7.06
CA CYS A 75 1.80 -13.34 -5.79
C CYS A 75 0.63 -12.37 -5.60
N ALA A 76 -0.56 -12.94 -5.53
CA ALA A 76 -1.77 -12.14 -5.42
C ALA A 76 -1.71 -11.27 -4.16
N SER A 77 -2.08 -10.00 -4.29
CA SER A 77 -2.37 -9.17 -3.12
C SER A 77 -3.39 -9.92 -2.24
N PRO A 78 -3.24 -9.87 -0.91
CA PRO A 78 -4.17 -10.54 -0.01
C PRO A 78 -5.62 -10.19 -0.34
N ASN A 79 -6.46 -11.19 -0.52
CA ASN A 79 -7.83 -10.99 -1.01
C ASN A 79 -8.91 -11.51 -0.03
N ASN A 80 -8.56 -11.72 1.22
CA ASN A 80 -9.47 -12.31 2.20
C ASN A 80 -10.35 -11.29 2.96
N GLY A 81 -10.23 -10.00 2.67
CA GLY A 81 -10.99 -8.93 3.31
C GLY A 81 -10.57 -8.59 4.76
N THR A 82 -9.80 -9.45 5.43
CA THR A 82 -9.27 -9.24 6.78
C THR A 82 -7.83 -8.76 6.79
N THR A 83 -7.00 -9.25 5.87
CA THR A 83 -5.62 -8.83 5.68
C THR A 83 -5.59 -7.43 5.07
N LYS A 84 -4.84 -6.51 5.68
CA LYS A 84 -4.86 -5.10 5.33
C LYS A 84 -3.45 -4.59 5.03
N LEU A 85 -3.31 -3.89 3.92
CA LEU A 85 -2.11 -3.12 3.61
C LEU A 85 -1.96 -2.02 4.66
N ILE A 86 -0.86 -2.03 5.40
CA ILE A 86 -0.60 -1.09 6.50
C ILE A 86 0.47 -0.07 6.16
N THR A 87 1.48 -0.45 5.41
CA THR A 87 2.58 0.42 4.96
C THR A 87 3.37 -0.25 3.83
N GLY A 88 4.40 0.42 3.34
CA GLY A 88 5.30 -0.13 2.33
C GLY A 88 6.66 0.54 2.37
N TYR A 89 7.58 -0.04 1.63
CA TYR A 89 8.91 0.48 1.37
C TYR A 89 9.11 0.66 -0.13
N THR A 90 9.67 1.81 -0.49
CA THR A 90 10.30 2.10 -1.77
C THR A 90 11.67 2.73 -1.49
N PRO A 91 12.62 2.75 -2.44
CA PRO A 91 13.89 3.44 -2.24
C PRO A 91 13.68 4.90 -1.83
N GLY A 92 14.21 5.27 -0.66
CA GLY A 92 14.03 6.59 -0.08
C GLY A 92 12.87 6.73 0.91
N ALA A 93 12.00 5.73 1.04
CA ALA A 93 10.89 5.75 1.99
C ALA A 93 11.37 5.90 3.45
N THR A 94 10.59 6.63 4.23
CA THR A 94 10.79 6.83 5.65
C THR A 94 9.91 5.89 6.48
N PRO A 95 10.30 5.58 7.73
CA PRO A 95 9.44 4.80 8.62
C PRO A 95 8.05 5.43 8.80
N MET A 96 7.02 4.60 8.92
CA MET A 96 5.70 5.05 9.34
C MET A 96 5.72 5.34 10.84
N ILE A 97 5.53 6.60 11.21
CA ILE A 97 5.47 7.06 12.61
C ILE A 97 4.09 7.67 12.86
N LEU A 98 3.30 7.02 13.72
CA LEU A 98 1.99 7.53 14.10
C LEU A 98 2.11 8.58 15.22
N PRO A 99 1.23 9.58 15.27
CA PRO A 99 1.07 10.42 16.44
C PRO A 99 0.93 9.54 17.70
N SER A 100 1.82 9.71 18.68
CA SER A 100 1.92 8.79 19.82
C SER A 100 1.96 9.48 21.19
N ALA A 101 1.68 10.78 21.23
CA ALA A 101 1.63 11.60 22.45
C ALA A 101 0.28 12.28 22.60
N ASP A 102 -0.09 12.64 23.83
CA ASP A 102 -1.30 13.43 24.08
C ASP A 102 -1.25 14.78 23.34
N PRO A 103 -2.36 15.29 22.84
CA PRO A 103 -3.72 14.75 23.00
C PRO A 103 -4.12 13.72 21.91
N LEU A 104 -3.23 13.33 21.02
CA LEU A 104 -3.54 12.41 19.91
C LEU A 104 -2.60 11.22 19.92
N LYS A 105 -3.14 10.05 20.23
CA LYS A 105 -2.46 8.77 20.07
C LYS A 105 -3.18 7.95 19.02
N LEU A 106 -2.46 7.54 17.98
CA LEU A 106 -2.96 6.66 16.92
C LEU A 106 -2.20 5.34 16.97
N GLY A 107 -2.87 4.24 16.63
CA GLY A 107 -2.25 2.93 16.63
C GLY A 107 -2.94 1.91 15.75
N LEU A 108 -2.27 0.78 15.58
CA LEU A 108 -2.77 -0.43 14.94
C LEU A 108 -2.65 -1.58 15.92
N ASP A 109 -3.75 -2.24 16.23
CA ASP A 109 -3.72 -3.41 17.08
C ASP A 109 -3.26 -4.64 16.30
N ILE A 110 -2.41 -5.44 16.95
CA ILE A 110 -1.92 -6.73 16.49
C ILE A 110 -1.96 -7.71 17.66
N GLY A 111 -2.46 -8.93 17.42
CA GLY A 111 -2.68 -9.92 18.44
C GLY A 111 -1.93 -11.23 18.22
N PRO A 112 -2.07 -12.17 19.17
CA PRO A 112 -1.62 -13.54 18.99
C PRO A 112 -2.24 -14.18 17.75
N GLY A 113 -1.46 -15.04 17.07
CA GLY A 113 -1.93 -15.73 15.87
C GLY A 113 -1.97 -14.86 14.61
N SER A 114 -1.48 -13.62 14.66
CA SER A 114 -1.34 -12.77 13.48
C SER A 114 -0.03 -13.01 12.76
N SER A 115 0.00 -12.68 11.47
CA SER A 115 1.19 -12.67 10.61
C SER A 115 1.43 -11.29 10.01
N ILE A 116 2.69 -11.02 9.71
CA ILE A 116 3.08 -9.95 8.79
C ILE A 116 3.28 -10.59 7.42
N TYR A 117 2.58 -10.03 6.44
CA TYR A 117 2.67 -10.52 5.06
C TYR A 117 3.45 -9.50 4.23
N PHE A 118 4.53 -9.97 3.63
CA PHE A 118 5.42 -9.20 2.78
C PHE A 118 5.09 -9.50 1.33
N ALA A 119 4.73 -8.49 0.54
CA ALA A 119 4.66 -8.60 -0.90
C ALA A 119 5.87 -7.89 -1.50
N MET A 120 6.80 -8.68 -2.02
CA MET A 120 8.10 -8.22 -2.51
C MET A 120 8.08 -8.08 -4.02
N HIS A 121 8.73 -7.02 -4.51
CA HIS A 121 9.00 -6.81 -5.92
C HIS A 121 10.51 -6.67 -6.15
N TYR A 122 11.05 -7.55 -6.96
CA TYR A 122 12.45 -7.55 -7.41
C TYR A 122 12.50 -7.25 -8.91
N PRO A 123 13.26 -6.23 -9.35
CA PRO A 123 13.28 -5.80 -10.75
C PRO A 123 14.08 -6.77 -11.63
N MET A 124 13.85 -6.68 -12.93
CA MET A 124 14.65 -7.34 -13.95
C MET A 124 16.15 -7.16 -13.67
N GLY A 125 16.92 -8.21 -13.91
CA GLY A 125 18.37 -8.22 -13.71
C GLY A 125 18.81 -8.55 -12.29
N SER A 126 17.90 -8.78 -11.34
CA SER A 126 18.25 -9.15 -9.96
C SER A 126 18.40 -10.67 -9.74
N TYR A 127 18.39 -11.47 -10.79
CA TYR A 127 18.50 -12.93 -10.70
C TYR A 127 19.70 -13.39 -9.87
N GLY A 128 19.45 -14.33 -8.96
CA GLY A 128 20.50 -14.94 -8.15
C GLY A 128 20.97 -14.10 -6.97
N LEU A 129 20.52 -12.85 -6.84
CA LEU A 129 20.81 -12.02 -5.68
C LEU A 129 19.85 -12.33 -4.53
N TYR A 130 20.36 -12.21 -3.29
CA TYR A 130 19.61 -12.57 -2.10
C TYR A 130 19.07 -11.36 -1.38
N ASP A 131 17.90 -11.52 -0.78
CA ASP A 131 17.26 -10.57 0.13
C ASP A 131 16.74 -11.27 1.40
N SER A 132 16.61 -10.50 2.48
CA SER A 132 16.05 -10.95 3.75
C SER A 132 15.41 -9.75 4.47
N THR A 133 14.53 -9.06 3.77
CA THR A 133 13.81 -7.89 4.27
C THR A 133 13.14 -8.15 5.61
N LYS A 134 13.17 -7.17 6.50
CA LYS A 134 12.54 -7.25 7.82
C LYS A 134 11.69 -6.03 8.12
N VAL A 135 10.70 -6.24 8.96
CA VAL A 135 9.83 -5.22 9.54
C VAL A 135 10.14 -5.11 11.03
N ILE A 136 10.37 -3.91 11.50
CA ILE A 136 10.56 -3.59 12.90
C ILE A 136 9.32 -2.86 13.40
N LEU A 137 8.68 -3.43 14.42
CA LEU A 137 7.49 -2.88 15.05
C LEU A 137 7.85 -2.24 16.38
N HIS A 138 7.33 -1.05 16.62
CA HIS A 138 7.42 -0.35 17.89
C HIS A 138 6.02 -0.24 18.48
N PHE A 139 5.87 -0.64 19.72
CA PHE A 139 4.59 -0.69 20.41
C PHE A 139 4.43 0.40 21.45
N TYR A 140 3.19 0.70 21.76
CA TYR A 140 2.89 1.37 23.01
C TYR A 140 3.20 0.46 24.20
N PRO A 141 3.56 1.02 25.38
CA PRO A 141 3.59 0.26 26.60
C PRO A 141 2.25 -0.47 26.86
N VAL A 142 2.31 -1.66 27.42
CA VAL A 142 1.10 -2.40 27.80
C VAL A 142 0.26 -1.56 28.77
N GLY A 143 -1.05 -1.53 28.55
CA GLY A 143 -1.97 -0.72 29.36
C GLY A 143 -2.08 0.75 28.95
N THR A 144 -1.42 1.18 27.86
CA THR A 144 -1.64 2.54 27.30
C THR A 144 -3.10 2.72 26.90
N THR A 145 -3.73 3.77 27.40
CA THR A 145 -5.12 4.11 27.13
C THR A 145 -5.26 5.25 26.13
N ASN A 146 -6.49 5.44 25.61
CA ASN A 146 -6.85 6.52 24.68
C ASN A 146 -6.09 6.47 23.34
N VAL A 147 -5.69 5.29 22.89
CA VAL A 147 -5.16 5.08 21.56
C VAL A 147 -6.31 4.86 20.57
N ARG A 148 -6.45 5.75 19.61
CA ARG A 148 -7.43 5.62 18.53
C ARG A 148 -6.88 4.71 17.46
N GLN A 149 -7.63 3.68 17.11
CA GLN A 149 -7.26 2.76 16.04
C GLN A 149 -7.36 3.44 14.68
N ILE A 150 -6.35 3.24 13.84
CA ILE A 150 -6.40 3.58 12.42
C ILE A 150 -6.93 2.39 11.62
N SER A 151 -7.58 2.69 10.50
CA SER A 151 -7.96 1.70 9.51
C SER A 151 -7.17 1.95 8.24
N ALA A 152 -6.60 0.90 7.69
CA ALA A 152 -5.88 0.92 6.43
C ALA A 152 -6.56 -0.02 5.43
N GLY A 153 -6.50 0.32 4.16
CA GLY A 153 -7.05 -0.50 3.08
C GLY A 153 -7.43 0.32 1.85
N PRO A 154 -7.78 -0.35 0.74
CA PRO A 154 -8.15 0.29 -0.50
C PRO A 154 -9.57 0.87 -0.39
N LEU A 155 -9.68 2.18 -0.19
CA LEU A 155 -10.97 2.89 -0.16
C LEU A 155 -11.41 3.35 -1.55
N LEU A 156 -10.47 3.83 -2.37
CA LEU A 156 -10.71 4.37 -3.71
C LEU A 156 -10.10 3.42 -4.74
N ALA A 157 -10.66 2.23 -4.86
CA ALA A 157 -10.23 1.20 -5.79
C ALA A 157 -11.39 0.85 -6.75
N ASP A 158 -11.04 0.62 -8.01
CA ASP A 158 -11.92 0.01 -9.01
C ASP A 158 -11.26 -1.31 -9.44
N TYR A 159 -11.96 -2.41 -9.22
CA TYR A 159 -11.49 -3.75 -9.57
C TYR A 159 -12.23 -4.32 -10.78
N ASN A 160 -12.99 -3.50 -11.49
CA ASN A 160 -13.89 -3.98 -12.55
C ASN A 160 -13.79 -3.08 -13.78
N PHE A 161 -12.58 -2.98 -14.33
CA PHE A 161 -12.33 -2.14 -15.51
C PHE A 161 -11.57 -2.90 -16.60
N SER A 162 -11.63 -2.35 -17.80
CA SER A 162 -10.72 -2.70 -18.90
C SER A 162 -10.17 -1.45 -19.55
N LEU A 163 -8.93 -1.53 -20.02
CA LEU A 163 -8.23 -0.48 -20.74
C LEU A 163 -8.04 -0.96 -22.18
N ALA A 164 -8.86 -0.47 -23.09
CA ALA A 164 -8.80 -0.89 -24.48
C ALA A 164 -7.46 -0.53 -25.14
N ALA A 165 -7.00 -1.39 -26.04
CA ALA A 165 -5.79 -1.13 -26.81
C ALA A 165 -5.91 0.18 -27.61
N ASN A 166 -4.82 0.93 -27.69
CA ASN A 166 -4.69 2.20 -28.43
C ASN A 166 -5.64 3.31 -27.93
N GLN A 167 -5.99 3.30 -26.65
CA GLN A 167 -6.84 4.32 -26.04
C GLN A 167 -6.18 4.91 -24.78
N VAL A 168 -6.50 6.19 -24.53
CA VAL A 168 -6.28 6.87 -23.25
C VAL A 168 -7.60 6.83 -22.50
N THR A 169 -7.59 6.29 -21.28
CA THR A 169 -8.80 6.08 -20.48
C THR A 169 -8.67 6.75 -19.13
N GLN A 170 -9.69 7.49 -18.71
CA GLN A 170 -9.81 8.00 -17.34
C GLN A 170 -10.73 7.08 -16.53
N LEU A 171 -10.21 6.58 -15.43
CA LEU A 171 -10.98 5.82 -14.43
C LEU A 171 -11.30 6.68 -13.21
N ASN A 172 -12.42 6.39 -12.57
CA ASN A 172 -12.86 7.08 -11.36
C ASN A 172 -13.26 6.05 -10.30
N ALA A 173 -12.77 6.22 -9.08
CA ALA A 173 -13.24 5.46 -7.94
C ALA A 173 -13.87 6.37 -6.88
N PHE A 174 -14.85 5.84 -6.15
CA PHE A 174 -15.64 6.60 -5.18
C PHE A 174 -15.77 5.84 -3.85
N PHE A 175 -15.80 6.60 -2.74
CA PHE A 175 -16.12 6.06 -1.44
C PHE A 175 -17.06 7.02 -0.68
N PRO A 176 -18.10 6.53 -0.06
CA PRO A 176 -18.59 5.15 0.03
C PRO A 176 -19.45 4.73 -1.20
N GLY A 177 -18.77 4.32 -2.28
CA GLY A 177 -19.40 3.83 -3.51
C GLY A 177 -19.77 4.90 -4.54
N ALA A 178 -20.06 4.48 -5.78
CA ALA A 178 -20.29 5.35 -6.93
C ALA A 178 -21.62 6.12 -6.85
N GLY A 179 -22.64 5.60 -6.17
CA GLY A 179 -23.96 6.21 -6.02
C GLY A 179 -23.98 7.50 -5.20
N GLY A 180 -25.14 7.92 -4.76
CA GLY A 180 -25.35 9.13 -3.94
C GLY A 180 -24.81 9.07 -2.51
N ALA A 181 -24.31 7.93 -2.04
CA ALA A 181 -23.83 7.74 -0.68
C ALA A 181 -22.69 8.71 -0.32
N THR A 182 -22.69 9.18 0.92
CA THR A 182 -21.68 10.08 1.49
C THR A 182 -21.18 9.53 2.81
N LEU A 183 -20.07 10.07 3.31
CA LEU A 183 -19.54 9.69 4.61
C LEU A 183 -20.60 9.89 5.71
N PRO A 184 -20.93 8.83 6.46
CA PRO A 184 -21.96 8.92 7.53
C PRO A 184 -21.45 9.63 8.78
N THR A 185 -20.13 9.71 8.96
CA THR A 185 -19.47 10.29 10.13
C THR A 185 -18.28 11.15 9.73
N ASN A 186 -17.86 12.03 10.64
CA ASN A 186 -16.59 12.74 10.48
C ASN A 186 -15.42 11.74 10.46
N SER A 187 -14.55 11.92 9.50
CA SER A 187 -13.36 11.07 9.30
C SER A 187 -12.10 11.91 9.28
N SER A 188 -10.97 11.27 9.47
CA SER A 188 -9.65 11.88 9.31
C SER A 188 -8.78 10.99 8.45
N VAL A 189 -8.12 11.57 7.44
CA VAL A 189 -7.19 10.85 6.57
C VAL A 189 -5.77 11.15 7.04
N LEU A 190 -5.01 10.08 7.30
CA LEU A 190 -3.62 10.15 7.77
C LEU A 190 -2.63 10.15 6.61
N SER A 191 -2.89 9.30 5.62
CA SER A 191 -2.03 9.13 4.45
C SER A 191 -2.83 8.63 3.25
N VAL A 192 -2.22 8.71 2.08
CA VAL A 192 -2.71 8.12 0.84
C VAL A 192 -1.58 7.36 0.14
N PHE A 193 -1.93 6.25 -0.50
CA PHE A 193 -1.03 5.47 -1.36
C PHE A 193 -1.74 5.28 -2.70
N PRO A 194 -1.34 6.01 -3.76
CA PRO A 194 -2.00 6.02 -5.07
C PRO A 194 -1.26 5.19 -6.14
N PRO A 195 -1.21 3.85 -6.10
CA PRO A 195 -0.52 3.06 -7.12
C PRO A 195 -1.32 3.03 -8.43
N MET A 196 -0.63 3.09 -9.59
CA MET A 196 -1.25 3.10 -10.91
C MET A 196 -0.68 2.10 -11.93
N HIS A 197 0.38 1.36 -11.60
CA HIS A 197 1.10 0.51 -12.55
C HIS A 197 1.73 1.28 -13.74
N LEU A 198 2.29 0.52 -14.72
CA LEU A 198 3.16 1.06 -15.78
C LEU A 198 2.51 2.08 -16.71
N ILE A 199 1.27 1.85 -17.13
CA ILE A 199 0.61 2.70 -18.12
C ILE A 199 -0.19 3.86 -17.51
N GLY A 200 -0.12 4.03 -16.19
CA GLY A 200 -0.66 5.21 -15.51
C GLY A 200 0.09 6.48 -15.90
N THR A 201 -0.60 7.60 -16.06
CA THR A 201 0.00 8.87 -16.43
C THR A 201 -0.20 9.98 -15.41
N ASN A 202 -1.34 10.02 -14.74
CA ASN A 202 -1.62 10.98 -13.69
C ASN A 202 -2.71 10.46 -12.75
N ILE A 203 -2.70 10.91 -11.51
CA ILE A 203 -3.74 10.60 -10.52
C ILE A 203 -3.95 11.76 -9.56
N LYS A 204 -5.20 11.97 -9.17
CA LYS A 204 -5.58 12.85 -8.06
C LYS A 204 -6.64 12.19 -7.19
N ALA A 205 -6.62 12.51 -5.90
CA ALA A 205 -7.64 12.09 -4.95
C ALA A 205 -8.05 13.25 -4.05
N TYR A 206 -9.33 13.32 -3.73
CA TYR A 206 -9.93 14.41 -2.96
C TYR A 206 -11.27 13.99 -2.35
N ALA A 207 -11.72 14.77 -1.35
CA ALA A 207 -13.07 14.71 -0.87
C ALA A 207 -13.87 15.94 -1.35
N TYR A 208 -15.12 15.74 -1.70
CA TYR A 208 -16.00 16.79 -2.20
C TYR A 208 -17.42 16.68 -1.64
N LYS A 209 -18.10 17.82 -1.58
CA LYS A 209 -19.51 17.96 -1.23
C LYS A 209 -20.06 19.16 -1.99
N ALA A 210 -21.28 19.05 -2.53
CA ALA A 210 -21.92 20.17 -3.23
C ALA A 210 -22.06 21.39 -2.31
N GLY A 211 -21.67 22.55 -2.82
CA GLY A 211 -21.72 23.81 -2.07
C GLY A 211 -20.68 23.98 -0.97
N ALA A 212 -19.66 23.13 -0.93
CA ALA A 212 -18.57 23.21 0.04
C ALA A 212 -17.19 23.09 -0.65
N ASP A 213 -16.13 23.50 0.05
CA ASP A 213 -14.77 23.43 -0.46
C ASP A 213 -14.31 21.97 -0.66
N THR A 214 -13.54 21.75 -1.71
CA THR A 214 -12.89 20.45 -1.97
C THR A 214 -11.69 20.27 -1.06
N ILE A 215 -11.59 19.11 -0.40
CA ILE A 215 -10.45 18.73 0.43
C ILE A 215 -9.53 17.87 -0.42
N LYS A 216 -8.38 18.42 -0.83
CA LYS A 216 -7.41 17.74 -1.71
C LYS A 216 -6.52 16.83 -0.88
N PHE A 217 -6.31 15.58 -1.34
CA PHE A 217 -5.40 14.64 -0.70
C PHE A 217 -4.09 14.50 -1.47
N VAL A 218 -4.16 14.25 -2.76
CA VAL A 218 -2.99 14.10 -3.62
C VAL A 218 -3.31 14.57 -5.04
N ASN A 219 -2.30 15.11 -5.71
CA ASN A 219 -2.35 15.39 -7.14
C ASN A 219 -0.96 15.12 -7.74
N ILE A 220 -0.86 14.06 -8.52
CA ILE A 220 0.34 13.65 -9.24
C ILE A 220 0.06 13.85 -10.72
N PRO A 221 0.46 14.98 -11.29
CA PRO A 221 0.15 15.32 -12.71
C PRO A 221 0.98 14.52 -13.70
N LYS A 222 2.09 13.94 -13.26
CA LYS A 222 2.95 13.05 -14.03
C LYS A 222 3.33 11.87 -13.15
N TRP A 223 2.67 10.73 -13.39
CA TRP A 223 2.94 9.50 -12.67
C TRP A 223 4.30 8.92 -13.08
N ASP A 224 5.02 8.41 -12.10
CA ASP A 224 6.26 7.66 -12.30
C ASP A 224 6.13 6.30 -11.59
N PHE A 225 6.20 5.22 -12.35
CA PHE A 225 6.11 3.86 -11.82
C PHE A 225 7.25 3.53 -10.84
N MET A 226 8.40 4.16 -11.00
CA MET A 226 9.55 3.97 -10.11
C MET A 226 9.42 4.73 -8.79
N TRP A 227 8.44 5.64 -8.68
CA TRP A 227 8.21 6.45 -7.49
C TRP A 227 6.80 6.19 -6.93
N GLN A 228 6.67 5.13 -6.12
CA GLN A 228 5.41 4.75 -5.47
C GLN A 228 5.59 4.84 -3.96
N ASP A 229 4.93 5.80 -3.30
CA ASP A 229 5.13 6.04 -1.88
C ASP A 229 3.81 6.28 -1.13
N PHE A 230 3.87 6.10 0.20
CA PHE A 230 2.84 6.51 1.12
C PHE A 230 3.02 7.99 1.48
N TYR A 231 2.10 8.83 1.02
CA TYR A 231 2.11 10.26 1.31
C TYR A 231 1.42 10.52 2.64
N PHE A 232 2.19 10.66 3.71
CA PHE A 232 1.70 11.01 5.03
C PHE A 232 1.47 12.52 5.15
N PHE A 233 0.29 12.91 5.65
CA PHE A 233 -0.01 14.31 5.89
C PHE A 233 0.66 14.79 7.18
N LYS A 234 1.26 15.99 7.13
CA LYS A 234 1.79 16.66 8.33
C LYS A 234 0.72 16.84 9.43
N HIS A 235 -0.52 17.06 9.00
CA HIS A 235 -1.69 17.16 9.86
C HIS A 235 -2.81 16.30 9.27
N LEU A 236 -3.56 15.61 10.13
CA LEU A 236 -4.71 14.82 9.70
C LEU A 236 -5.67 15.68 8.84
N GLN A 237 -6.01 15.17 7.67
CA GLN A 237 -7.01 15.83 6.82
C GLN A 237 -8.40 15.50 7.34
N LYS A 238 -9.08 16.49 7.90
CA LYS A 238 -10.45 16.33 8.42
C LYS A 238 -11.43 16.29 7.26
N VAL A 239 -12.24 15.26 7.20
CA VAL A 239 -13.31 15.10 6.21
C VAL A 239 -14.64 15.01 6.95
N PRO A 240 -15.46 16.07 6.93
CA PRO A 240 -16.75 16.09 7.61
C PRO A 240 -17.74 15.08 7.03
N THR A 241 -18.75 14.73 7.83
CA THR A 241 -19.91 13.97 7.35
C THR A 241 -20.56 14.65 6.14
N GLY A 242 -21.13 13.85 5.25
CA GLY A 242 -21.78 14.32 4.04
C GLY A 242 -20.84 14.58 2.85
N TYR A 243 -19.52 14.42 3.02
CA TYR A 243 -18.57 14.41 1.92
C TYR A 243 -18.51 13.03 1.25
N LYS A 244 -18.05 13.01 0.01
CA LYS A 244 -17.70 11.83 -0.76
C LYS A 244 -16.23 11.91 -1.16
N LEU A 245 -15.50 10.81 -1.07
CA LEU A 245 -14.13 10.70 -1.57
C LEU A 245 -14.17 10.26 -3.04
N LYS A 246 -13.24 10.79 -3.82
CA LYS A 246 -13.06 10.43 -5.24
C LYS A 246 -11.59 10.36 -5.59
N SER A 247 -11.22 9.39 -6.43
CA SER A 247 -9.97 9.42 -7.18
C SER A 247 -10.27 9.45 -8.68
N GLU A 248 -9.37 10.08 -9.44
CA GLU A 248 -9.36 10.12 -10.90
C GLU A 248 -7.96 9.75 -11.36
N GLY A 249 -7.85 8.67 -12.12
CA GLY A 249 -6.60 8.19 -12.71
C GLY A 249 -6.71 8.11 -14.21
N THR A 250 -5.68 8.56 -14.94
CA THR A 250 -5.60 8.45 -16.40
C THR A 250 -4.55 7.42 -16.78
N TYR A 251 -4.92 6.54 -17.70
CA TYR A 251 -4.08 5.47 -18.24
C TYR A 251 -3.93 5.63 -19.74
N ASP A 252 -2.70 5.51 -20.23
CA ASP A 252 -2.38 5.59 -21.65
C ASP A 252 -1.94 4.23 -22.18
N ASN A 253 -2.88 3.51 -22.80
CA ASN A 253 -2.63 2.21 -23.42
C ASN A 253 -2.40 2.34 -24.93
N THR A 254 -1.65 3.37 -25.37
CA THR A 254 -1.34 3.61 -26.79
C THR A 254 0.09 3.20 -27.14
N VAL A 255 0.38 3.10 -28.43
CA VAL A 255 1.75 2.87 -28.96
C VAL A 255 2.70 4.03 -28.64
N ASN A 256 2.18 5.21 -28.32
CA ASN A 256 2.98 6.40 -28.02
C ASN A 256 3.45 6.43 -26.54
N ASN A 257 2.90 5.59 -25.69
CA ASN A 257 3.35 5.48 -24.31
C ASN A 257 4.61 4.61 -24.23
N PRO A 258 5.79 5.17 -23.93
CA PRO A 258 7.03 4.41 -23.85
C PRO A 258 7.05 3.37 -22.72
N ASN A 259 6.15 3.51 -21.74
CA ASN A 259 6.01 2.60 -20.61
C ASN A 259 4.99 1.49 -20.88
N ASN A 260 4.39 1.43 -22.07
CA ASN A 260 3.46 0.33 -22.39
C ASN A 260 4.23 -0.98 -22.53
N PRO A 261 3.95 -2.01 -21.70
CA PRO A 261 4.66 -3.29 -21.77
C PRO A 261 4.29 -4.11 -23.01
N ASN A 262 3.20 -3.75 -23.70
CA ASN A 262 2.70 -4.47 -24.86
C ASN A 262 2.97 -3.68 -26.16
N ASN A 263 3.67 -4.30 -27.11
CA ASN A 263 3.88 -3.75 -28.44
C ASN A 263 3.60 -4.82 -29.52
N PRO A 264 2.49 -4.73 -30.27
CA PRO A 264 1.45 -3.69 -30.22
C PRO A 264 0.64 -3.70 -28.91
N PRO A 265 -0.01 -2.56 -28.54
CA PRO A 265 -0.86 -2.48 -27.36
C PRO A 265 -1.97 -3.53 -27.36
N GLN A 266 -2.24 -4.09 -26.19
CA GLN A 266 -3.31 -5.07 -25.99
C GLN A 266 -4.31 -4.55 -24.94
N THR A 267 -5.56 -5.02 -25.00
CA THR A 267 -6.52 -4.69 -23.94
C THR A 267 -6.08 -5.28 -22.61
N ILE A 268 -6.03 -4.45 -21.59
CA ILE A 268 -5.65 -4.81 -20.22
C ILE A 268 -6.91 -4.84 -19.36
N TYR A 269 -7.04 -5.85 -18.53
CA TYR A 269 -8.13 -6.01 -17.56
C TYR A 269 -7.64 -5.76 -16.15
N SER A 270 -8.55 -5.45 -15.23
CA SER A 270 -8.23 -5.35 -13.81
C SER A 270 -7.67 -6.67 -13.26
N GLY A 271 -6.67 -6.57 -12.38
CA GLY A 271 -6.02 -7.74 -11.76
C GLY A 271 -4.69 -8.17 -12.39
N PHE A 272 -4.18 -7.39 -13.34
CA PHE A 272 -2.87 -7.59 -13.97
C PHE A 272 -1.97 -6.37 -13.84
#